data_788077ff54ceec5e35188451a532dfe8
#
_entry.id   788077ff54ceec5e35188451a532dfe8
#
_cell.length_a   1.000
_cell.length_b   1.000
_cell.length_c   1.000
_cell.angle_alpha   90.00
_cell.angle_beta   90.00
_cell.angle_gamma   90.00
#
_symmetry.space_group_name_H-M   'P 1'
#
loop_
_entity.id
_entity.type
_entity.pdbx_description
1 polymer ?
#
loop_
_entity_poly.entity_id
_entity_poly.type
_entity_poly.pdbx_seq_one_letter_code
_entity_poly.pdbx_strand_id
1 'polypeptide(L)'
;RRQRQMCIRDSYWNPVWGEYNRVRNHYNEMTVTLEQPETGRILNIRFRLFDDGLGFRYELPLQRNMNYLTVKDELTEFNLTGNHKAFCIPGDYDTNEFAYTTAPISEIAADMERRIARKSYESKAEGGLTVQTPLMLKSEDGVYLNISQTRRG
;
A
#
# COMPACT_ATOMS: atom_id res chain seq x y z
N ARG A 1 -2.42 17.70 18.03
CA ARG A 1 -1.17 17.47 18.78
C ARG A 1 -0.40 16.32 18.16
N ARG A 2 0.93 16.38 18.12
CA ARG A 2 1.79 15.33 17.54
C ARG A 2 2.83 14.88 18.56
N GLN A 3 3.01 13.56 18.67
CA GLN A 3 4.08 12.96 19.44
C GLN A 3 4.78 11.91 18.56
N ARG A 4 6.12 11.76 18.69
CA ARG A 4 6.91 10.78 17.94
C ARG A 4 7.68 9.90 18.93
N GLN A 5 7.67 8.60 18.63
CA GLN A 5 8.47 7.60 19.32
C GLN A 5 9.24 6.80 18.28
N MET A 6 10.53 6.58 18.50
CA MET A 6 11.40 5.82 17.60
C MET A 6 12.09 4.69 18.37
N CYS A 7 12.23 3.54 17.73
CA CYS A 7 13.02 2.42 18.24
C CYS A 7 13.60 1.56 17.10
N ILE A 8 14.68 0.84 17.41
CA ILE A 8 15.28 -0.16 16.52
C ILE A 8 14.81 -1.53 16.98
N ARG A 9 14.43 -2.38 16.04
CA ARG A 9 14.04 -3.78 16.27
C ARG A 9 14.95 -4.70 15.48
N ASP A 10 15.36 -5.79 16.11
CA ASP A 10 16.13 -6.85 15.47
C ASP A 10 15.69 -8.19 16.03
N SER A 11 15.21 -9.05 15.17
CA SER A 11 14.72 -10.38 15.53
C SER A 11 14.85 -11.32 14.32
N TYR A 12 14.64 -12.59 14.57
CA TYR A 12 14.63 -13.61 13.50
C TYR A 12 13.35 -14.43 13.61
N TRP A 13 12.87 -14.89 12.49
CA TRP A 13 11.80 -15.86 12.41
C TRP A 13 12.10 -16.92 11.35
N ASN A 14 11.53 -18.11 11.52
CA ASN A 14 11.72 -19.22 10.60
C ASN A 14 10.39 -19.45 9.88
N PRO A 15 10.35 -19.22 8.55
CA PRO A 15 9.17 -19.54 7.75
C PRO A 15 8.88 -21.05 7.79
N VAL A 16 7.60 -21.42 7.75
CA VAL A 16 7.18 -22.82 7.69
C VAL A 16 7.58 -23.45 6.35
N TRP A 17 7.58 -22.64 5.29
CA TRP A 17 7.99 -22.99 3.93
C TRP A 17 8.49 -21.75 3.21
N GLY A 18 9.25 -21.91 2.12
CA GLY A 18 9.79 -20.82 1.33
C GLY A 18 11.28 -21.05 0.99
N GLU A 19 11.87 -20.08 0.34
CA GLU A 19 13.28 -20.14 -0.11
C GLU A 19 14.31 -19.98 1.03
N TYR A 20 13.88 -19.35 2.13
CA TYR A 20 14.73 -19.04 3.26
C TYR A 20 14.31 -19.82 4.51
N ASN A 21 15.27 -20.45 5.18
CA ASN A 21 15.05 -21.15 6.45
C ASN A 21 14.97 -20.19 7.64
N ARG A 22 15.52 -18.98 7.48
CA ARG A 22 15.57 -17.96 8.52
C ARG A 22 15.55 -16.58 7.90
N VAL A 23 14.64 -15.73 8.35
CA VAL A 23 14.51 -14.35 7.90
C VAL A 23 14.84 -13.41 9.05
N ARG A 24 15.76 -12.46 8.80
CA ARG A 24 16.05 -11.40 9.73
C ARG A 24 14.98 -10.30 9.62
N ASN A 25 14.39 -9.95 10.76
CA ASN A 25 13.42 -8.89 10.88
C ASN A 25 14.06 -7.70 11.58
N HIS A 26 14.86 -6.96 10.83
CA HIS A 26 15.59 -5.78 11.31
C HIS A 26 15.00 -4.52 10.68
N TYR A 27 14.57 -3.57 11.51
CA TYR A 27 13.96 -2.32 11.06
C TYR A 27 14.03 -1.22 12.10
N ASN A 28 13.98 0.01 11.63
CA ASN A 28 13.69 1.18 12.43
C ASN A 28 12.18 1.40 12.48
N GLU A 29 11.61 1.50 13.67
CA GLU A 29 10.18 1.76 13.85
C GLU A 29 9.95 3.18 14.37
N MET A 30 9.02 3.87 13.74
CA MET A 30 8.55 5.18 14.17
C MET A 30 7.03 5.14 14.33
N THR A 31 6.54 5.60 15.48
CA THR A 31 5.11 5.81 15.69
C THR A 31 4.84 7.31 15.81
N VAL A 32 3.93 7.80 14.99
CA VAL A 32 3.42 9.17 15.02
C VAL A 32 2.02 9.12 15.60
N THR A 33 1.83 9.73 16.76
CA THR A 33 0.50 9.86 17.38
C THR A 33 -0.11 11.19 16.99
N LEU A 34 -1.28 11.14 16.39
CA LEU A 34 -2.10 12.29 16.03
C LEU A 34 -3.29 12.37 16.99
N GLU A 35 -3.58 13.54 17.49
CA GLU A 35 -4.72 13.82 18.36
C GLU A 35 -5.61 14.88 17.70
N GLN A 36 -6.88 14.63 17.60
CA GLN A 36 -7.89 15.60 17.17
C GLN A 36 -8.29 16.45 18.38
N PRO A 37 -7.97 17.76 18.42
CA PRO A 37 -8.13 18.58 19.62
C PRO A 37 -9.58 18.64 20.13
N GLU A 38 -10.55 18.71 19.22
CA GLU A 38 -11.98 18.93 19.55
C GLU A 38 -12.61 17.70 20.22
N THR A 39 -12.14 16.50 19.88
CA THR A 39 -12.74 15.25 20.34
C THR A 39 -11.81 14.44 21.23
N GLY A 40 -10.52 14.76 21.27
CA GLY A 40 -9.48 13.98 21.93
C GLY A 40 -9.27 12.60 21.32
N ARG A 41 -9.75 12.36 20.08
CA ARG A 41 -9.55 11.09 19.38
C ARG A 41 -8.11 10.96 18.94
N ILE A 42 -7.58 9.73 19.06
CA ILE A 42 -6.19 9.40 18.74
C ILE A 42 -6.14 8.45 17.55
N LEU A 43 -5.24 8.76 16.62
CA LEU A 43 -4.82 7.91 15.52
C LEU A 43 -3.29 7.78 15.58
N ASN A 44 -2.78 6.56 15.53
CA ASN A 44 -1.36 6.29 15.36
C ASN A 44 -1.07 5.92 13.91
N ILE A 45 0.02 6.46 13.38
CA ILE A 45 0.62 5.99 12.13
C ILE A 45 1.95 5.35 12.50
N ARG A 46 2.07 4.05 12.26
CA ARG A 46 3.28 3.29 12.54
C ARG A 46 4.03 3.03 11.26
N PHE A 47 5.28 3.45 11.20
CA PHE A 47 6.19 3.24 10.09
C PHE A 47 7.25 2.22 10.49
N ARG A 48 7.63 1.35 9.57
CA ARG A 48 8.79 0.47 9.66
C ARG A 48 9.65 0.66 8.44
N LEU A 49 10.90 1.03 8.65
CA LEU A 49 11.89 1.22 7.62
C LEU A 49 12.90 0.07 7.68
N PHE A 50 12.92 -0.71 6.63
CA PHE A 50 13.87 -1.79 6.37
C PHE A 50 14.95 -1.30 5.42
N ASP A 51 15.99 -2.11 5.18
CA ASP A 51 17.07 -1.77 4.24
C ASP A 51 16.56 -1.72 2.78
N ASP A 52 15.48 -2.45 2.48
CA ASP A 52 14.89 -2.64 1.15
C ASP A 52 13.45 -2.10 1.02
N GLY A 53 12.90 -1.50 2.05
CA GLY A 53 11.53 -1.00 1.95
C GLY A 53 10.98 -0.28 3.16
N LEU A 54 9.82 0.33 2.94
CA LEU A 54 9.03 1.03 3.95
C LEU A 54 7.64 0.40 4.06
N GLY A 55 7.27 -0.01 5.25
CA GLY A 55 5.89 -0.36 5.58
C GLY A 55 5.26 0.68 6.51
N PHE A 56 3.98 0.94 6.36
CA PHE A 56 3.24 1.72 7.33
C PHE A 56 1.82 1.18 7.52
N ARG A 57 1.21 1.55 8.64
CA ARG A 57 -0.19 1.24 8.93
C ARG A 57 -0.82 2.28 9.83
N TYR A 58 -2.12 2.41 9.73
CA TYR A 58 -2.95 3.15 10.66
C TYR A 58 -3.36 2.25 11.84
N GLU A 59 -3.28 2.79 13.05
CA GLU A 59 -3.70 2.10 14.27
C GLU A 59 -4.65 2.99 15.06
N LEU A 60 -5.80 2.47 15.38
CA LEU A 60 -6.79 3.12 16.22
C LEU A 60 -6.76 2.46 17.59
N PRO A 61 -6.08 3.07 18.58
CA PRO A 61 -6.03 2.50 19.92
C PRO A 61 -7.42 2.51 20.57
N LEU A 62 -7.65 1.57 21.48
CA LEU A 62 -8.84 1.60 22.33
C LEU A 62 -8.87 2.90 23.11
N GLN A 63 -9.97 3.61 23.03
CA GLN A 63 -10.15 4.92 23.66
C GLN A 63 -11.61 5.12 24.10
N ARG A 64 -11.81 5.81 25.23
CA ARG A 64 -13.12 5.95 25.86
C ARG A 64 -14.18 6.64 25.03
N ASN A 65 -13.76 7.52 24.12
CA ASN A 65 -14.61 8.35 23.27
C ASN A 65 -14.87 7.77 21.88
N MET A 66 -14.52 6.47 21.66
CA MET A 66 -14.70 5.81 20.37
C MET A 66 -15.04 4.33 20.58
N ASN A 67 -16.32 4.02 20.73
CA ASN A 67 -16.82 2.65 20.86
C ASN A 67 -17.05 1.99 19.50
N TYR A 68 -17.36 2.76 18.47
CA TYR A 68 -17.61 2.33 17.11
C TYR A 68 -16.86 3.22 16.14
N LEU A 69 -16.35 2.61 15.09
CA LEU A 69 -15.68 3.29 13.99
C LEU A 69 -16.20 2.71 12.68
N THR A 70 -16.62 3.58 11.79
CA THR A 70 -16.84 3.25 10.39
C THR A 70 -15.82 4.00 9.57
N VAL A 71 -14.90 3.26 8.92
CA VAL A 71 -14.00 3.83 7.93
C VAL A 71 -14.80 3.98 6.64
N LYS A 72 -15.01 5.21 6.21
CA LYS A 72 -15.72 5.50 4.95
C LYS A 72 -14.80 5.40 3.76
N ASP A 73 -13.56 5.86 3.95
CA ASP A 73 -12.59 5.94 2.89
C ASP A 73 -11.16 5.98 3.45
N GLU A 74 -10.19 5.57 2.64
CA GLU A 74 -8.76 5.73 2.88
C GLU A 74 -8.17 6.55 1.73
N LEU A 75 -7.67 7.74 2.05
CA LEU A 75 -7.18 8.71 1.08
C LEU A 75 -5.64 8.80 1.10
N THR A 76 -4.96 7.66 1.24
CA THR A 76 -3.51 7.60 1.19
C THR A 76 -3.01 7.84 -0.22
N GLU A 77 -2.16 8.85 -0.40
CA GLU A 77 -1.57 9.21 -1.68
C GLU A 77 -0.07 8.90 -1.69
N PHE A 78 0.40 8.37 -2.82
CA PHE A 78 1.82 8.17 -3.10
C PHE A 78 2.27 9.16 -4.18
N ASN A 79 2.83 10.29 -3.75
CA ASN A 79 3.35 11.31 -4.66
C ASN A 79 4.74 10.89 -5.15
N LEU A 80 4.80 10.43 -6.39
CA LEU A 80 6.03 9.95 -7.02
C LEU A 80 6.82 11.11 -7.63
N THR A 81 8.15 10.95 -7.70
CA THR A 81 9.07 12.01 -8.14
C THR A 81 9.13 12.19 -9.66
N GLY A 82 8.48 11.32 -10.43
CA GLY A 82 8.51 11.40 -11.90
C GLY A 82 7.46 10.52 -12.56
N ASN A 83 7.42 10.57 -13.88
CA ASN A 83 6.53 9.77 -14.72
C ASN A 83 7.13 8.38 -14.96
N HIS A 84 7.23 7.61 -13.89
CA HIS A 84 7.84 6.27 -13.89
C HIS A 84 7.11 5.31 -14.83
N LYS A 85 7.86 4.38 -15.42
CA LYS A 85 7.29 3.27 -16.17
C LYS A 85 6.63 2.28 -15.20
N ALA A 86 5.35 2.04 -15.37
CA ALA A 86 4.60 1.09 -14.56
C ALA A 86 4.39 -0.24 -15.29
N PHE A 87 4.40 -1.33 -14.52
CA PHE A 87 4.07 -2.68 -14.94
C PHE A 87 2.85 -3.10 -14.14
N CYS A 88 1.69 -3.13 -14.75
CA CYS A 88 0.44 -3.32 -14.04
C CYS A 88 -0.61 -4.07 -14.85
N ILE A 89 -1.64 -4.52 -14.16
CA ILE A 89 -2.87 -5.03 -14.73
C ILE A 89 -4.07 -4.24 -14.19
N PRO A 90 -5.18 -4.17 -14.90
CA PRO A 90 -6.41 -3.56 -14.40
C PRO A 90 -6.81 -4.18 -13.07
N GLY A 91 -7.33 -3.34 -12.14
CA GLY A 91 -7.95 -3.81 -10.91
C GLY A 91 -9.22 -4.60 -11.24
N ASP A 92 -9.30 -5.82 -10.72
CA ASP A 92 -10.46 -6.67 -10.83
C ASP A 92 -10.70 -7.37 -9.49
N TYR A 93 -11.94 -7.40 -9.05
CA TYR A 93 -12.29 -8.04 -7.78
C TYR A 93 -12.24 -9.56 -7.86
N ASP A 94 -12.62 -10.14 -9.00
CA ASP A 94 -12.85 -11.58 -9.14
C ASP A 94 -11.71 -12.33 -9.82
N THR A 95 -10.93 -11.68 -10.67
CA THR A 95 -9.93 -12.37 -11.49
C THR A 95 -8.59 -11.63 -11.59
N ASN A 96 -7.53 -12.40 -11.92
CA ASN A 96 -6.21 -11.91 -12.31
C ASN A 96 -5.92 -12.16 -13.80
N GLU A 97 -6.93 -12.28 -14.63
CA GLU A 97 -6.81 -12.76 -16.01
C GLU A 97 -6.50 -11.68 -17.04
N PHE A 98 -6.24 -10.44 -16.61
CA PHE A 98 -5.79 -9.41 -17.52
C PHE A 98 -4.31 -9.57 -17.86
N ALA A 99 -3.95 -9.31 -19.11
CA ALA A 99 -2.56 -9.23 -19.50
C ALA A 99 -1.88 -8.01 -18.86
N TYR A 100 -0.63 -8.18 -18.44
CA TYR A 100 0.20 -7.06 -17.98
C TYR A 100 0.37 -6.01 -19.08
N THR A 101 0.39 -4.76 -18.65
CA THR A 101 0.78 -3.63 -19.51
C THR A 101 2.02 -2.94 -18.96
N THR A 102 2.70 -2.26 -19.84
CA THR A 102 3.85 -1.41 -19.51
C THR A 102 3.63 -0.06 -20.12
N ALA A 103 3.42 0.95 -19.29
CA ALA A 103 3.18 2.33 -19.73
C ALA A 103 3.71 3.33 -18.70
N PRO A 104 3.99 4.60 -19.09
CA PRO A 104 4.19 5.67 -18.13
C PRO A 104 2.96 5.85 -17.22
N ILE A 105 3.16 6.24 -15.97
CA ILE A 105 2.06 6.43 -15.02
C ILE A 105 0.97 7.36 -15.57
N SER A 106 1.36 8.43 -16.26
CA SER A 106 0.42 9.38 -16.86
C SER A 106 -0.50 8.79 -17.91
N GLU A 107 -0.15 7.63 -18.48
CA GLU A 107 -0.92 6.97 -19.56
C GLU A 107 -1.72 5.77 -19.06
N ILE A 108 -1.49 5.31 -17.80
CA ILE A 108 -2.11 4.09 -17.28
C ILE A 108 -3.63 4.20 -17.30
N ALA A 109 -4.21 5.32 -16.87
CA ALA A 109 -5.66 5.49 -16.81
C ALA A 109 -6.31 5.24 -18.18
N ALA A 110 -5.79 5.89 -19.23
CA ALA A 110 -6.29 5.72 -20.59
C ALA A 110 -6.06 4.30 -21.15
N ASP A 111 -4.96 3.64 -20.75
CA ASP A 111 -4.71 2.25 -21.15
C ASP A 111 -5.67 1.28 -20.46
N MET A 112 -5.96 1.49 -19.17
CA MET A 112 -6.91 0.70 -18.41
C MET A 112 -8.33 0.83 -18.99
N GLU A 113 -8.78 2.04 -19.30
CA GLU A 113 -10.09 2.28 -19.96
C GLU A 113 -10.21 1.47 -21.26
N ARG A 114 -9.20 1.55 -22.13
CA ARG A 114 -9.18 0.80 -23.40
C ARG A 114 -9.25 -0.71 -23.19
N ARG A 115 -8.60 -1.24 -22.16
CA ARG A 115 -8.56 -2.68 -21.86
C ARG A 115 -9.87 -3.18 -21.29
N ILE A 116 -10.45 -2.45 -20.37
CA ILE A 116 -11.74 -2.77 -19.76
C ILE A 116 -12.83 -2.75 -20.84
N ALA A 117 -12.82 -1.75 -21.73
CA ALA A 117 -13.78 -1.65 -22.84
C ALA A 117 -13.71 -2.79 -23.86
N ARG A 118 -12.56 -3.48 -23.96
CA ARG A 118 -12.38 -4.61 -24.91
C ARG A 118 -12.82 -5.95 -24.35
N LYS A 119 -13.06 -6.08 -23.04
CA LYS A 119 -13.59 -7.33 -22.46
C LYS A 119 -15.09 -7.42 -22.67
N SER A 120 -15.53 -8.53 -23.22
CA SER A 120 -16.93 -8.82 -23.55
C SER A 120 -17.76 -9.33 -22.36
N TYR A 121 -17.15 -9.62 -21.21
CA TYR A 121 -17.91 -9.90 -19.98
C TYR A 121 -17.80 -8.72 -19.03
N GLU A 122 -18.88 -8.51 -18.34
CA GLU A 122 -19.06 -7.45 -17.35
C GLU A 122 -18.14 -7.66 -16.15
N SER A 123 -16.84 -7.51 -16.34
CA SER A 123 -15.94 -7.20 -15.26
C SER A 123 -16.18 -5.73 -14.93
N LYS A 124 -17.18 -5.48 -14.10
CA LYS A 124 -17.37 -4.19 -13.49
C LYS A 124 -16.22 -4.03 -12.51
N ALA A 125 -15.19 -3.31 -12.91
CA ALA A 125 -14.27 -2.70 -11.96
C ALA A 125 -15.11 -1.80 -11.04
N GLU A 126 -15.66 -2.35 -10.00
CA GLU A 126 -16.35 -1.59 -8.95
C GLU A 126 -15.29 -0.73 -8.27
N GLY A 127 -15.28 0.56 -8.57
CA GLY A 127 -14.38 1.52 -7.94
C GLY A 127 -13.58 2.39 -8.89
N GLY A 128 -13.86 2.41 -10.20
CA GLY A 128 -13.21 3.31 -11.15
C GLY A 128 -11.91 2.73 -11.73
N LEU A 129 -11.02 3.61 -12.20
CA LEU A 129 -9.74 3.24 -12.82
C LEU A 129 -8.75 2.81 -11.74
N THR A 130 -8.64 1.51 -11.54
CA THR A 130 -7.75 0.90 -10.54
C THR A 130 -6.75 -0.04 -11.20
N VAL A 131 -5.62 -0.21 -10.55
CA VAL A 131 -4.64 -1.25 -10.88
C VAL A 131 -4.51 -2.22 -9.71
N GLN A 132 -4.20 -3.46 -10.01
CA GLN A 132 -3.94 -4.45 -8.97
C GLN A 132 -2.58 -4.21 -8.30
N THR A 133 -2.49 -4.58 -7.02
CA THR A 133 -1.23 -4.63 -6.29
C THR A 133 -0.64 -6.05 -6.32
N PRO A 134 0.69 -6.19 -6.35
CA PRO A 134 1.69 -5.13 -6.30
C PRO A 134 1.78 -4.33 -7.60
N LEU A 135 1.84 -3.00 -7.48
CA LEU A 135 2.16 -2.11 -8.59
C LEU A 135 3.68 -1.95 -8.66
N MET A 136 4.30 -2.45 -9.70
CA MET A 136 5.72 -2.29 -9.94
C MET A 136 5.99 -1.09 -10.84
N LEU A 137 6.96 -0.29 -10.43
CA LEU A 137 7.39 0.92 -11.11
C LEU A 137 8.89 0.86 -11.38
N LYS A 138 9.31 1.48 -12.47
CA LYS A 138 10.72 1.69 -12.79
C LYS A 138 10.97 3.16 -13.08
N SER A 139 11.89 3.76 -12.33
CA SER A 139 12.32 5.14 -12.55
C SER A 139 13.26 5.27 -13.76
N GLU A 140 13.53 6.49 -14.21
CA GLU A 140 14.43 6.75 -15.36
C GLU A 140 15.88 6.35 -15.06
N ASP A 141 16.31 6.50 -13.80
CA ASP A 141 17.63 6.10 -13.31
C ASP A 141 17.75 4.59 -13.01
N GLY A 142 16.70 3.82 -13.29
CA GLY A 142 16.71 2.36 -13.23
C GLY A 142 16.35 1.75 -11.88
N VAL A 143 15.91 2.54 -10.91
CA VAL A 143 15.40 2.03 -9.62
C VAL A 143 14.03 1.42 -9.79
N TYR A 144 13.83 0.24 -9.20
CA TYR A 144 12.53 -0.42 -9.15
C TYR A 144 11.86 -0.17 -7.79
N LEU A 145 10.58 0.18 -7.83
CA LEU A 145 9.74 0.42 -6.67
C LEU A 145 8.48 -0.44 -6.76
N ASN A 146 8.13 -1.14 -5.69
CA ASN A 146 6.88 -1.86 -5.60
C ASN A 146 5.98 -1.22 -4.55
N ILE A 147 4.73 -0.96 -4.92
CA ILE A 147 3.67 -0.52 -4.01
C ILE A 147 2.72 -1.69 -3.82
N SER A 148 2.56 -2.14 -2.59
CA SER A 148 1.71 -3.27 -2.24
C SER A 148 0.91 -2.99 -0.99
N GLN A 149 -0.31 -3.52 -0.95
CA GLN A 149 -1.15 -3.53 0.25
C GLN A 149 -1.19 -4.94 0.81
N THR A 150 -0.90 -5.08 2.10
CA THR A 150 -1.03 -6.36 2.80
C THR A 150 -2.27 -6.33 3.69
N ARG A 151 -3.13 -7.32 3.54
CA ARG A 151 -4.26 -7.54 4.45
C ARG A 151 -3.79 -8.41 5.62
N ARG A 152 -3.97 -7.93 6.84
CA ARG A 152 -3.92 -8.83 8.00
C ARG A 152 -5.25 -9.58 8.07
N GLY A 153 -5.17 -10.90 8.02
CA GLY A 153 -6.28 -11.76 8.42
C GLY A 153 -6.51 -11.69 9.93
#